data_0ea73fa1a148a85090c3fdcfd1a62bcf
#
_entry.id   0ea73fa1a148a85090c3fdcfd1a62bcf
#
_cell.length_a   1.000
_cell.length_b   1.000
_cell.length_c   1.000
_cell.angle_alpha   90.00
_cell.angle_beta   90.00
_cell.angle_gamma   90.00
#
_symmetry.space_group_name_H-M   'P 1'
#
loop_
_entity.id
_entity.type
_entity.pdbx_description
1 polymer ?
#
loop_
_entity_poly.entity_id
_entity_poly.type
_entity_poly.pdbx_seq_one_letter_code
_entity_poly.pdbx_strand_id
1 'polypeptide(L)'
;MGQSTSTAANSSRREINHSHRSKSKSTALISPMQPPEENEDYEIIDGGDPDYISELPDECLACIFQSLNSGERKRCSLVCHRWLRIEGQSRHRLSLNAKSELYKDIDSLFSRFDSVTKLALKCDRRSSSICDDGLVLISDKCRNLTRLKLRACRDLTDAGMEAFAKNCKGLKKLSCGSCTFGAKGMNAVLENCSSLEELSVKRLRGITDGAAAEPIGPGAAASSLKTICLKELYNGQCFGPLITGAKNLKTLKLYRCSGDWDKLLQSVTEHVTSLIEIHLERLQVSDVGLLAISNCSDLEILHLVKTPECTNIGLLSLSERCKHLRKLHIDGWKANRIGDDGLIAVSKNCGNLQELVLIGVNPTKQSLESLATNCKNLERLALCGSDTVGDPEISCIAAKCIALKKLCIKSCPVSNQGLEALANGCPSLVKVKLKKCRAVTMEGAEWLKNNRESLAVNLDNGETEQQDASASDGAQENGGGGVAEFPPPPAVPSQMAAAAAAAVAAASNNMAGSTSRSSSMKWRLGLLSGRSLACTLRRWSSANSNARG
;
A
#
# COMPACT_ATOMS: atom_id res chain seq x y z
N MET A 1 18.36 -59.39 -28.18
CA MET A 1 19.76 -59.84 -28.29
C MET A 1 20.57 -58.75 -27.63
N GLY A 2 21.16 -58.92 -26.59
CA GLY A 2 21.98 -59.68 -25.71
C GLY A 2 22.47 -58.66 -24.68
N GLN A 3 22.25 -58.80 -23.48
CA GLN A 3 22.94 -59.53 -22.40
C GLN A 3 24.32 -58.94 -22.08
N SER A 4 24.40 -58.47 -20.84
CA SER A 4 25.33 -58.83 -19.72
C SER A 4 26.75 -58.25 -19.85
N THR A 5 27.45 -57.86 -18.82
CA THR A 5 27.64 -58.36 -17.44
C THR A 5 28.54 -57.42 -16.66
N SER A 6 28.31 -57.39 -15.36
CA SER A 6 29.17 -57.09 -14.22
C SER A 6 30.68 -57.21 -14.38
N THR A 7 31.44 -56.39 -13.63
CA THR A 7 32.47 -56.84 -12.69
C THR A 7 32.89 -55.76 -11.69
N ALA A 8 33.07 -56.22 -10.46
CA ALA A 8 33.57 -55.51 -9.31
C ALA A 8 35.13 -55.55 -9.24
N ALA A 9 35.74 -54.62 -8.56
CA ALA A 9 36.98 -54.75 -7.71
C ALA A 9 37.31 -53.37 -7.14
N ASN A 10 37.22 -53.12 -5.89
CA ASN A 10 38.08 -53.46 -4.75
C ASN A 10 39.26 -52.51 -4.51
N SER A 11 39.30 -52.04 -3.28
CA SER A 11 40.43 -51.64 -2.39
C SER A 11 40.82 -50.15 -2.42
N SER A 12 40.99 -49.40 -1.36
CA SER A 12 41.61 -49.64 -0.05
C SER A 12 41.44 -48.44 0.88
N ARG A 13 41.13 -48.72 2.10
CA ARG A 13 41.45 -48.12 3.38
C ARG A 13 42.27 -46.80 3.43
N ARG A 14 41.73 -45.84 4.18
CA ARG A 14 42.49 -45.20 5.30
C ARG A 14 41.54 -44.75 6.40
N GLU A 15 41.70 -45.35 7.56
CA GLU A 15 41.08 -44.99 8.84
C GLU A 15 41.69 -43.68 9.38
N ILE A 16 40.85 -42.80 9.89
CA ILE A 16 41.27 -41.86 10.94
C ILE A 16 40.15 -41.85 11.99
N ASN A 17 40.50 -42.32 13.17
CA ASN A 17 39.74 -42.31 14.41
C ASN A 17 39.43 -40.89 14.87
N HIS A 18 38.17 -40.62 15.25
CA HIS A 18 37.85 -39.73 16.35
C HIS A 18 36.65 -40.23 17.14
N SER A 19 36.89 -40.43 18.40
CA SER A 19 36.13 -40.92 19.51
C SER A 19 34.72 -40.39 19.66
N HIS A 20 33.75 -41.31 19.64
CA HIS A 20 32.38 -41.11 20.14
C HIS A 20 32.33 -41.32 21.67
N ARG A 21 31.93 -40.28 22.40
CA ARG A 21 31.56 -40.35 23.82
C ARG A 21 30.05 -40.58 23.91
N SER A 22 29.64 -41.84 23.97
CA SER A 22 28.28 -42.27 24.25
C SER A 22 27.98 -42.04 25.73
N LYS A 23 26.91 -41.28 26.02
CA LYS A 23 26.25 -41.26 27.33
C LYS A 23 25.13 -42.26 27.34
N SER A 24 25.33 -43.38 27.98
CA SER A 24 24.35 -44.41 28.33
C SER A 24 23.37 -43.86 29.36
N LYS A 25 22.07 -43.96 29.07
CA LYS A 25 20.99 -43.82 30.06
C LYS A 25 20.83 -45.15 30.79
N SER A 26 21.17 -45.19 32.05
CA SER A 26 20.80 -46.28 32.95
C SER A 26 19.42 -46.04 33.48
N THR A 27 18.53 -46.99 33.18
CA THR A 27 17.20 -47.11 33.77
C THR A 27 17.30 -47.78 35.13
N ALA A 28 17.08 -47.02 36.22
CA ALA A 28 17.00 -47.62 37.53
C ALA A 28 15.53 -47.84 37.87
N LEU A 29 15.15 -49.09 38.11
CA LEU A 29 13.91 -49.55 38.71
C LEU A 29 13.88 -49.10 40.15
N ILE A 30 12.90 -48.32 40.56
CA ILE A 30 12.62 -48.00 41.96
C ILE A 30 11.37 -48.75 42.37
N SER A 31 11.50 -49.66 43.34
CA SER A 31 10.45 -50.35 44.06
C SER A 31 9.69 -49.39 44.98
N PRO A 32 8.41 -49.67 45.31
CA PRO A 32 7.59 -48.77 46.11
C PRO A 32 7.98 -48.81 47.57
N MET A 33 8.31 -47.67 48.18
CA MET A 33 8.43 -47.47 49.60
C MET A 33 7.07 -47.07 50.18
N GLN A 34 6.74 -47.68 51.31
CA GLN A 34 5.57 -47.39 52.17
C GLN A 34 5.70 -45.99 52.79
N PRO A 35 4.56 -45.35 53.14
CA PRO A 35 4.57 -44.01 53.74
C PRO A 35 5.02 -44.07 55.22
N PRO A 36 5.77 -43.08 55.73
CA PRO A 36 5.95 -42.88 57.15
C PRO A 36 4.73 -42.13 57.74
N GLU A 37 4.46 -42.50 58.94
CA GLU A 37 3.36 -42.05 59.80
C GLU A 37 3.44 -40.56 60.17
N GLU A 38 2.27 -40.02 60.44
CA GLU A 38 1.96 -38.67 60.86
C GLU A 38 2.76 -38.20 62.06
N ASN A 39 3.25 -36.95 62.03
CA ASN A 39 3.05 -35.92 63.06
C ASN A 39 3.98 -34.74 62.72
N GLU A 40 3.39 -33.63 62.50
CA GLU A 40 3.70 -32.32 63.10
C GLU A 40 2.97 -31.23 62.31
N ASP A 41 2.10 -30.54 63.01
CA ASP A 41 1.40 -29.33 62.57
C ASP A 41 2.42 -28.25 62.20
N TYR A 42 2.71 -28.12 60.90
CA TYR A 42 3.24 -26.87 60.36
C TYR A 42 2.07 -26.07 59.82
N GLU A 43 1.59 -25.10 60.60
CA GLU A 43 0.82 -23.98 60.08
C GLU A 43 1.65 -23.34 58.94
N ILE A 44 1.32 -23.68 57.70
CA ILE A 44 1.77 -22.93 56.51
C ILE A 44 1.08 -21.58 56.63
N ILE A 45 1.80 -20.59 57.19
CA ILE A 45 1.46 -19.19 57.04
C ILE A 45 1.59 -18.93 55.55
N ASP A 46 0.45 -19.06 54.83
CA ASP A 46 0.29 -18.63 53.45
C ASP A 46 0.35 -17.09 53.41
N GLY A 47 1.55 -16.57 53.50
CA GLY A 47 1.90 -15.16 53.33
C GLY A 47 2.11 -14.80 51.88
N GLY A 48 1.48 -15.50 50.95
CA GLY A 48 1.48 -15.12 49.55
C GLY A 48 0.70 -13.81 49.38
N ASP A 49 1.36 -12.80 48.80
CA ASP A 49 0.66 -11.58 48.36
C ASP A 49 -0.58 -11.97 47.57
N PRO A 50 -1.76 -11.39 47.88
CA PRO A 50 -3.00 -11.75 47.21
C PRO A 50 -2.86 -11.56 45.70
N ASP A 51 -3.13 -12.63 44.93
CA ASP A 51 -3.10 -12.57 43.46
C ASP A 51 -4.30 -11.75 42.94
N TYR A 52 -4.19 -10.44 43.02
CA TYR A 52 -5.20 -9.49 42.54
C TYR A 52 -5.58 -9.69 41.08
N ILE A 53 -4.74 -10.33 40.28
CA ILE A 53 -5.02 -10.58 38.85
C ILE A 53 -6.02 -11.74 38.72
N SER A 54 -5.93 -12.74 39.58
CA SER A 54 -6.88 -13.86 39.59
C SER A 54 -8.29 -13.44 40.02
N GLU A 55 -8.41 -12.36 40.78
CA GLU A 55 -9.70 -11.80 41.22
C GLU A 55 -10.36 -10.91 40.17
N LEU A 56 -9.62 -10.45 39.15
CA LEU A 56 -10.20 -9.61 38.08
C LEU A 56 -11.32 -10.35 37.34
N PRO A 57 -12.47 -9.70 37.07
CA PRO A 57 -13.50 -10.24 36.18
C PRO A 57 -12.98 -10.56 34.80
N ASP A 58 -13.56 -11.54 34.12
CA ASP A 58 -13.16 -11.98 32.77
C ASP A 58 -13.23 -10.83 31.76
N GLU A 59 -14.19 -9.91 31.90
CA GLU A 59 -14.36 -8.72 31.06
C GLU A 59 -13.18 -7.75 31.20
N CYS A 60 -12.68 -7.56 32.43
CA CYS A 60 -11.52 -6.71 32.70
C CYS A 60 -10.25 -7.31 32.06
N LEU A 61 -10.03 -8.61 32.24
CA LEU A 61 -8.93 -9.32 31.59
C LEU A 61 -9.04 -9.27 30.05
N ALA A 62 -10.25 -9.41 29.51
CA ALA A 62 -10.50 -9.29 28.07
C ALA A 62 -10.14 -7.89 27.55
N CYS A 63 -10.49 -6.82 28.27
CA CYS A 63 -10.12 -5.45 27.94
C CYS A 63 -8.60 -5.24 27.96
N ILE A 64 -7.91 -5.77 28.99
CA ILE A 64 -6.46 -5.75 29.09
C ILE A 64 -5.85 -6.45 27.87
N PHE A 65 -6.29 -7.67 27.56
CA PHE A 65 -5.78 -8.43 26.44
C PHE A 65 -6.03 -7.72 25.09
N GLN A 66 -7.13 -7.01 24.92
CA GLN A 66 -7.42 -6.26 23.69
C GLN A 66 -6.42 -5.11 23.45
N SER A 67 -5.85 -4.53 24.51
CA SER A 67 -4.86 -3.46 24.40
C SER A 67 -3.44 -3.96 24.10
N LEU A 68 -3.18 -5.25 24.30
CA LEU A 68 -1.87 -5.87 24.09
C LEU A 68 -1.59 -6.15 22.60
N ASN A 69 -0.31 -6.15 22.23
CA ASN A 69 0.11 -6.59 20.90
C ASN A 69 0.02 -8.12 20.73
N SER A 70 0.15 -8.61 19.50
CA SER A 70 -0.02 -10.03 19.19
C SER A 70 0.97 -10.97 19.90
N GLY A 71 2.20 -10.52 20.15
CA GLY A 71 3.22 -11.30 20.85
C GLY A 71 2.94 -11.39 22.34
N GLU A 72 2.53 -10.31 22.95
CA GLU A 72 2.12 -10.24 24.35
C GLU A 72 0.90 -11.11 24.61
N ARG A 73 -0.14 -11.00 23.79
CA ARG A 73 -1.32 -11.86 23.86
C ARG A 73 -0.97 -13.36 23.79
N LYS A 74 -0.01 -13.72 22.92
CA LYS A 74 0.46 -15.11 22.86
C LYS A 74 1.11 -15.55 24.17
N ARG A 75 1.86 -14.67 24.85
CA ARG A 75 2.43 -14.98 26.17
C ARG A 75 1.34 -15.13 27.22
N CYS A 76 0.36 -14.23 27.26
CA CYS A 76 -0.79 -14.33 28.14
C CYS A 76 -1.53 -15.67 27.99
N SER A 77 -1.69 -16.16 26.76
CA SER A 77 -2.38 -17.43 26.51
C SER A 77 -1.61 -18.68 27.00
N LEU A 78 -0.39 -18.52 27.51
CA LEU A 78 0.43 -19.61 28.06
C LEU A 78 0.45 -19.61 29.60
N VAL A 79 -0.20 -18.64 30.25
CA VAL A 79 -0.16 -18.49 31.71
C VAL A 79 -1.04 -19.53 32.42
N CYS A 80 -2.32 -19.60 32.07
CA CYS A 80 -3.26 -20.57 32.60
C CYS A 80 -4.45 -20.81 31.67
N HIS A 81 -5.27 -21.82 31.96
CA HIS A 81 -6.46 -22.17 31.16
C HIS A 81 -7.50 -21.04 31.09
N ARG A 82 -7.69 -20.29 32.18
CA ARG A 82 -8.58 -19.13 32.21
C ARG A 82 -8.11 -18.05 31.23
N TRP A 83 -6.84 -17.70 31.27
CA TRP A 83 -6.26 -16.70 30.37
C TRP A 83 -6.26 -17.15 28.92
N LEU A 84 -6.00 -18.45 28.66
CA LEU A 84 -6.08 -19.03 27.31
C LEU A 84 -7.48 -18.87 26.73
N ARG A 85 -8.53 -19.15 27.53
CA ARG A 85 -9.93 -19.01 27.13
C ARG A 85 -10.30 -17.56 26.86
N ILE A 86 -10.05 -16.67 27.83
CA ILE A 86 -10.40 -15.24 27.72
C ILE A 86 -9.65 -14.59 26.55
N GLU A 87 -8.35 -14.90 26.36
CA GLU A 87 -7.58 -14.42 25.22
C GLU A 87 -8.21 -14.86 23.90
N GLY A 88 -8.65 -16.10 23.79
CA GLY A 88 -9.34 -16.62 22.62
C GLY A 88 -10.64 -15.88 22.33
N GLN A 89 -11.53 -15.82 23.29
CA GLN A 89 -12.86 -15.20 23.19
C GLN A 89 -12.80 -13.68 22.99
N SER A 90 -11.78 -13.00 23.51
CA SER A 90 -11.58 -11.55 23.31
C SER A 90 -10.91 -11.18 22.00
N ARG A 91 -10.56 -12.16 21.16
CA ARG A 91 -9.82 -11.92 19.91
C ARG A 91 -10.73 -11.62 18.72
N HIS A 92 -11.01 -10.36 18.48
CA HIS A 92 -11.82 -9.93 17.33
C HIS A 92 -11.06 -9.87 15.99
N ARG A 93 -9.71 -9.94 16.01
CA ARG A 93 -8.89 -9.88 14.80
C ARG A 93 -7.92 -11.04 14.74
N LEU A 94 -8.01 -11.83 13.67
CA LEU A 94 -7.15 -12.99 13.43
C LEU A 94 -6.43 -12.86 12.09
N SER A 95 -5.17 -13.26 12.05
CA SER A 95 -4.39 -13.34 10.81
C SER A 95 -3.71 -14.70 10.75
N LEU A 96 -4.08 -15.50 9.74
CA LEU A 96 -3.63 -16.87 9.58
C LEU A 96 -2.78 -17.02 8.32
N ASN A 97 -1.85 -17.98 8.37
CA ASN A 97 -1.16 -18.47 7.21
C ASN A 97 -2.09 -19.47 6.51
N ALA A 98 -2.67 -19.05 5.38
CA ALA A 98 -3.71 -19.78 4.67
C ALA A 98 -3.12 -20.80 3.69
N LYS A 99 -2.25 -21.68 4.18
CA LYS A 99 -1.82 -22.87 3.43
C LYS A 99 -2.88 -23.95 3.46
N SER A 100 -2.78 -24.92 2.57
CA SER A 100 -3.73 -26.05 2.48
C SER A 100 -3.85 -26.83 3.79
N GLU A 101 -2.74 -26.94 4.54
CA GLU A 101 -2.73 -27.64 5.85
C GLU A 101 -3.65 -26.99 6.88
N LEU A 102 -3.93 -25.67 6.75
CA LEU A 102 -4.83 -24.96 7.66
C LEU A 102 -6.22 -25.61 7.74
N TYR A 103 -6.67 -26.28 6.69
CA TYR A 103 -7.98 -26.95 6.64
C TYR A 103 -8.20 -27.88 7.83
N LYS A 104 -7.18 -28.62 8.27
CA LYS A 104 -7.24 -29.57 9.39
C LYS A 104 -7.47 -28.89 10.74
N ASP A 105 -7.05 -27.64 10.86
CA ASP A 105 -7.07 -26.93 12.15
C ASP A 105 -8.25 -25.94 12.27
N ILE A 106 -9.05 -25.75 11.21
CA ILE A 106 -10.12 -24.74 11.16
C ILE A 106 -11.09 -24.91 12.33
N ASP A 107 -11.58 -26.13 12.57
CA ASP A 107 -12.56 -26.37 13.63
C ASP A 107 -12.02 -26.01 15.01
N SER A 108 -10.82 -26.46 15.34
CA SER A 108 -10.19 -26.18 16.65
C SER A 108 -9.85 -24.70 16.81
N LEU A 109 -9.38 -24.04 15.75
CA LEU A 109 -9.04 -22.63 15.75
C LEU A 109 -10.27 -21.75 15.99
N PHE A 110 -11.37 -21.99 15.28
CA PHE A 110 -12.55 -21.13 15.38
C PHE A 110 -13.48 -21.51 16.52
N SER A 111 -13.34 -22.71 17.12
CA SER A 111 -13.92 -23.00 18.43
C SER A 111 -13.24 -22.20 19.55
N ARG A 112 -11.92 -21.96 19.43
CA ARG A 112 -11.19 -21.09 20.37
C ARG A 112 -11.41 -19.60 20.10
N PHE A 113 -11.51 -19.19 18.83
CA PHE A 113 -11.59 -17.79 18.39
C PHE A 113 -12.98 -17.49 17.82
N ASP A 114 -14.01 -17.68 18.59
CA ASP A 114 -15.43 -17.55 18.20
C ASP A 114 -15.87 -16.10 17.94
N SER A 115 -15.21 -15.13 18.57
CA SER A 115 -15.54 -13.70 18.49
C SER A 115 -14.82 -12.97 17.35
N VAL A 116 -14.24 -13.70 16.38
CA VAL A 116 -13.51 -13.09 15.27
C VAL A 116 -14.45 -12.39 14.30
N THR A 117 -14.29 -11.07 14.18
CA THR A 117 -15.01 -10.21 13.24
C THR A 117 -14.11 -9.70 12.09
N LYS A 118 -12.79 -9.80 12.22
CA LYS A 118 -11.81 -9.34 11.23
C LYS A 118 -10.79 -10.43 10.95
N LEU A 119 -10.88 -11.03 9.75
CA LEU A 119 -10.02 -12.14 9.34
C LEU A 119 -9.07 -11.75 8.22
N ALA A 120 -7.81 -12.17 8.33
CA ALA A 120 -6.83 -12.07 7.26
C ALA A 120 -6.23 -13.45 6.96
N LEU A 121 -6.48 -13.96 5.78
CA LEU A 121 -5.92 -15.19 5.23
C LEU A 121 -4.80 -14.82 4.26
N LYS A 122 -3.58 -15.22 4.56
CA LYS A 122 -2.39 -14.89 3.77
C LYS A 122 -1.64 -16.17 3.43
N CYS A 123 -1.45 -16.43 2.16
CA CYS A 123 -0.56 -17.49 1.70
C CYS A 123 0.73 -16.91 1.13
N ASP A 124 1.77 -17.67 1.12
CA ASP A 124 2.98 -17.33 0.37
C ASP A 124 2.80 -17.63 -1.14
N ARG A 125 3.78 -17.22 -1.97
CA ARG A 125 3.67 -17.39 -3.42
C ARG A 125 4.04 -18.80 -3.92
N ARG A 126 4.60 -19.64 -3.07
CA ARG A 126 5.16 -20.95 -3.44
C ARG A 126 4.30 -22.12 -2.95
N SER A 127 3.54 -21.91 -1.87
CA SER A 127 2.68 -22.93 -1.26
C SER A 127 1.29 -22.95 -1.88
N SER A 128 0.64 -24.13 -1.87
CA SER A 128 -0.79 -24.29 -2.11
C SER A 128 -1.57 -23.55 -1.03
N SER A 129 -2.61 -22.84 -1.41
CA SER A 129 -3.44 -22.09 -0.48
C SER A 129 -4.63 -22.92 0.01
N ILE A 130 -5.36 -22.37 0.95
CA ILE A 130 -6.68 -22.88 1.31
C ILE A 130 -7.58 -22.94 0.07
N CYS A 131 -8.35 -24.01 -0.07
CA CYS A 131 -9.36 -24.23 -1.12
C CYS A 131 -10.72 -23.67 -0.70
N ASP A 132 -11.70 -23.84 -1.58
CA ASP A 132 -13.08 -23.38 -1.36
C ASP A 132 -13.72 -24.02 -0.13
N ASP A 133 -13.56 -25.33 0.09
CA ASP A 133 -14.11 -26.02 1.26
C ASP A 133 -13.61 -25.40 2.58
N GLY A 134 -12.33 -25.06 2.63
CA GLY A 134 -11.76 -24.40 3.80
C GLY A 134 -12.31 -22.98 4.02
N LEU A 135 -12.57 -22.23 2.95
CA LEU A 135 -13.18 -20.90 3.06
C LEU A 135 -14.66 -21.01 3.49
N VAL A 136 -15.38 -21.99 2.98
CA VAL A 136 -16.77 -22.29 3.36
C VAL A 136 -16.84 -22.64 4.84
N LEU A 137 -16.02 -23.58 5.30
CA LEU A 137 -15.97 -23.97 6.71
C LEU A 137 -15.67 -22.79 7.65
N ILE A 138 -14.72 -21.93 7.26
CA ILE A 138 -14.44 -20.68 7.99
C ILE A 138 -15.66 -19.77 8.02
N SER A 139 -16.36 -19.62 6.90
CA SER A 139 -17.52 -18.74 6.80
C SER A 139 -18.70 -19.22 7.66
N ASP A 140 -18.89 -20.54 7.78
CA ASP A 140 -19.91 -21.13 8.65
C ASP A 140 -19.64 -20.87 10.13
N LYS A 141 -18.37 -20.95 10.54
CA LYS A 141 -17.96 -20.66 11.94
C LYS A 141 -17.95 -19.15 12.24
N CYS A 142 -17.69 -18.30 11.27
CA CYS A 142 -17.50 -16.86 11.46
C CYS A 142 -18.52 -16.03 10.68
N ARG A 143 -19.81 -16.27 10.86
CA ARG A 143 -20.90 -15.56 10.16
C ARG A 143 -20.94 -14.05 10.43
N ASN A 144 -20.35 -13.61 11.54
CA ASN A 144 -20.29 -12.21 11.96
C ASN A 144 -19.05 -11.46 11.41
N LEU A 145 -18.41 -11.98 10.38
CA LEU A 145 -17.26 -11.31 9.76
C LEU A 145 -17.67 -9.96 9.15
N THR A 146 -17.03 -8.90 9.64
CA THR A 146 -17.15 -7.54 9.09
C THR A 146 -15.99 -7.18 8.15
N ARG A 147 -14.85 -7.89 8.25
CA ARG A 147 -13.70 -7.65 7.39
C ARG A 147 -13.01 -8.94 6.98
N LEU A 148 -12.85 -9.14 5.68
CA LEU A 148 -12.04 -10.21 5.10
C LEU A 148 -10.88 -9.64 4.29
N LYS A 149 -9.67 -10.17 4.52
CA LYS A 149 -8.48 -9.89 3.71
C LYS A 149 -7.90 -11.20 3.19
N LEU A 150 -7.93 -11.38 1.88
CA LEU A 150 -7.32 -12.51 1.16
C LEU A 150 -6.02 -12.05 0.49
N ARG A 151 -4.93 -12.78 0.68
CA ARG A 151 -3.67 -12.50 0.00
C ARG A 151 -3.03 -13.78 -0.51
N ALA A 152 -2.85 -13.85 -1.81
CA ALA A 152 -2.26 -15.00 -2.51
C ALA A 152 -2.96 -16.34 -2.24
N CYS A 153 -4.28 -16.30 -1.94
CA CYS A 153 -5.13 -17.47 -1.89
C CYS A 153 -5.53 -17.84 -3.33
N ARG A 154 -4.74 -18.71 -3.96
CA ARG A 154 -4.83 -18.98 -5.39
C ARG A 154 -5.76 -20.14 -5.72
N ASP A 155 -6.03 -20.99 -4.74
CA ASP A 155 -6.88 -22.16 -4.93
C ASP A 155 -8.35 -21.86 -4.57
N LEU A 156 -8.66 -20.57 -4.31
CA LEU A 156 -10.04 -20.08 -4.18
C LEU A 156 -10.62 -19.77 -5.55
N THR A 157 -11.80 -20.32 -5.81
CA THR A 157 -12.57 -20.11 -7.04
C THR A 157 -13.79 -19.21 -6.80
N ASP A 158 -14.55 -18.98 -7.86
CA ASP A 158 -15.81 -18.24 -7.78
C ASP A 158 -16.83 -18.92 -6.88
N ALA A 159 -16.88 -20.26 -6.87
CA ALA A 159 -17.79 -21.05 -6.05
C ALA A 159 -17.52 -20.86 -4.54
N GLY A 160 -16.26 -20.86 -4.12
CA GLY A 160 -15.90 -20.61 -2.73
C GLY A 160 -16.24 -19.19 -2.29
N MET A 161 -16.07 -18.19 -3.16
CA MET A 161 -16.43 -16.82 -2.87
C MET A 161 -17.95 -16.62 -2.80
N GLU A 162 -18.72 -17.32 -3.63
CA GLU A 162 -20.18 -17.30 -3.60
C GLU A 162 -20.71 -17.90 -2.30
N ALA A 163 -20.24 -19.08 -1.92
CA ALA A 163 -20.63 -19.74 -0.67
C ALA A 163 -20.26 -18.88 0.56
N PHE A 164 -19.04 -18.30 0.58
CA PHE A 164 -18.62 -17.37 1.62
C PHE A 164 -19.57 -16.17 1.72
N ALA A 165 -19.95 -15.56 0.60
CA ALA A 165 -20.79 -14.38 0.57
C ALA A 165 -22.20 -14.66 1.12
N LYS A 166 -22.76 -15.83 0.83
CA LYS A 166 -24.05 -16.28 1.37
C LYS A 166 -24.04 -16.40 2.89
N ASN A 167 -22.92 -16.82 3.47
CA ASN A 167 -22.76 -17.01 4.91
C ASN A 167 -22.43 -15.69 5.65
N CYS A 168 -21.60 -14.82 5.05
CA CYS A 168 -21.08 -13.61 5.70
C CYS A 168 -21.72 -12.32 5.17
N LYS A 169 -23.04 -12.19 5.24
CA LYS A 169 -23.80 -11.05 4.70
C LYS A 169 -23.45 -9.70 5.36
N GLY A 170 -22.95 -9.70 6.61
CA GLY A 170 -22.54 -8.51 7.36
C GLY A 170 -21.15 -7.96 6.99
N LEU A 171 -20.56 -8.42 5.88
CA LEU A 171 -19.22 -7.99 5.47
C LEU A 171 -19.20 -6.51 5.08
N LYS A 172 -18.39 -5.70 5.77
CA LYS A 172 -18.23 -4.26 5.51
C LYS A 172 -16.98 -3.95 4.68
N LYS A 173 -15.94 -4.79 4.79
CA LYS A 173 -14.65 -4.54 4.13
C LYS A 173 -14.09 -5.80 3.50
N LEU A 174 -13.90 -5.80 2.18
CA LEU A 174 -13.22 -6.85 1.44
C LEU A 174 -11.90 -6.34 0.86
N SER A 175 -10.82 -7.07 1.08
CA SER A 175 -9.54 -6.82 0.42
C SER A 175 -8.99 -8.12 -0.15
N CYS A 176 -8.94 -8.26 -1.47
CA CYS A 176 -8.35 -9.41 -2.14
C CYS A 176 -7.10 -9.00 -2.93
N GLY A 177 -6.08 -9.85 -2.88
CA GLY A 177 -4.82 -9.59 -3.55
C GLY A 177 -4.15 -10.85 -4.07
N SER A 178 -3.90 -10.93 -5.37
CA SER A 178 -3.27 -12.09 -6.04
C SER A 178 -4.08 -13.38 -5.88
N CYS A 179 -5.41 -13.28 -5.93
CA CYS A 179 -6.35 -14.40 -5.95
C CYS A 179 -6.74 -14.75 -7.39
N THR A 180 -7.36 -15.90 -7.59
CA THR A 180 -7.67 -16.47 -8.91
C THR A 180 -9.16 -16.44 -9.26
N PHE A 181 -10.05 -16.27 -8.30
CA PHE A 181 -11.48 -16.12 -8.59
C PHE A 181 -11.76 -14.92 -9.52
N GLY A 182 -12.86 -14.97 -10.25
CA GLY A 182 -13.19 -14.04 -11.32
C GLY A 182 -14.33 -13.07 -11.01
N ALA A 183 -15.02 -12.68 -12.08
CA ALA A 183 -16.15 -11.77 -12.00
C ALA A 183 -17.36 -12.37 -11.29
N LYS A 184 -17.64 -13.67 -11.51
CA LYS A 184 -18.76 -14.38 -10.87
C LYS A 184 -18.64 -14.36 -9.35
N GLY A 185 -17.47 -14.72 -8.82
CA GLY A 185 -17.22 -14.68 -7.37
C GLY A 185 -17.28 -13.27 -6.80
N MET A 186 -16.81 -12.25 -7.55
CA MET A 186 -16.92 -10.86 -7.14
C MET A 186 -18.38 -10.40 -7.14
N ASN A 187 -19.15 -10.70 -8.18
CA ASN A 187 -20.57 -10.37 -8.27
C ASN A 187 -21.37 -11.02 -7.15
N ALA A 188 -21.09 -12.28 -6.83
CA ALA A 188 -21.75 -12.97 -5.72
C ALA A 188 -21.51 -12.26 -4.37
N VAL A 189 -20.30 -11.74 -4.14
CA VAL A 189 -20.02 -10.92 -2.94
C VAL A 189 -20.81 -9.60 -2.97
N LEU A 190 -20.86 -8.92 -4.11
CA LEU A 190 -21.57 -7.64 -4.23
C LEU A 190 -23.10 -7.79 -4.08
N GLU A 191 -23.65 -8.93 -4.47
CA GLU A 191 -25.06 -9.23 -4.34
C GLU A 191 -25.47 -9.61 -2.92
N ASN A 192 -24.64 -10.42 -2.23
CA ASN A 192 -24.98 -10.96 -0.92
C ASN A 192 -24.54 -10.07 0.26
N CYS A 193 -23.47 -9.25 0.08
CA CYS A 193 -22.92 -8.42 1.15
C CYS A 193 -23.40 -6.96 1.00
N SER A 194 -24.68 -6.69 1.24
CA SER A 194 -25.29 -5.36 1.09
C SER A 194 -24.70 -4.28 2.00
N SER A 195 -24.00 -4.65 3.06
CA SER A 195 -23.32 -3.72 3.99
C SER A 195 -21.88 -3.38 3.60
N LEU A 196 -21.42 -3.74 2.39
CA LEU A 196 -20.02 -3.58 1.98
C LEU A 196 -19.69 -2.09 1.73
N GLU A 197 -18.83 -1.53 2.58
CA GLU A 197 -18.42 -0.12 2.52
C GLU A 197 -17.08 0.08 1.79
N GLU A 198 -16.16 -0.89 1.89
CA GLU A 198 -14.81 -0.78 1.31
C GLU A 198 -14.47 -2.02 0.49
N LEU A 199 -14.17 -1.83 -0.78
CA LEU A 199 -13.65 -2.85 -1.69
C LEU A 199 -12.24 -2.50 -2.14
N SER A 200 -11.28 -3.40 -1.92
CA SER A 200 -9.90 -3.25 -2.39
C SER A 200 -9.45 -4.50 -3.15
N VAL A 201 -9.21 -4.36 -4.44
CA VAL A 201 -8.82 -5.44 -5.33
C VAL A 201 -7.43 -5.19 -5.88
N LYS A 202 -6.54 -6.18 -5.78
CA LYS A 202 -5.18 -6.12 -6.31
C LYS A 202 -4.83 -7.40 -7.06
N ARG A 203 -4.46 -7.31 -8.35
CA ARG A 203 -4.03 -8.47 -9.16
C ARG A 203 -5.03 -9.62 -9.08
N LEU A 204 -6.28 -9.38 -9.37
CA LEU A 204 -7.27 -10.44 -9.46
C LEU A 204 -7.10 -11.15 -10.81
N ARG A 205 -6.71 -12.43 -10.78
CA ARG A 205 -6.29 -13.16 -12.01
C ARG A 205 -7.45 -13.72 -12.79
N GLY A 206 -8.54 -14.10 -12.13
CA GLY A 206 -9.71 -14.65 -12.80
C GLY A 206 -10.49 -13.66 -13.68
N ILE A 207 -10.08 -12.37 -13.72
CA ILE A 207 -10.67 -11.35 -14.62
C ILE A 207 -9.75 -11.00 -15.81
N THR A 208 -8.66 -11.76 -16.03
CA THR A 208 -7.59 -11.32 -16.94
C THR A 208 -7.82 -11.65 -18.39
N ASP A 209 -8.59 -12.66 -18.74
CA ASP A 209 -8.42 -13.28 -20.04
C ASP A 209 -9.67 -13.20 -20.91
N GLY A 210 -9.53 -12.49 -22.02
CA GLY A 210 -10.43 -12.53 -23.14
C GLY A 210 -11.09 -11.20 -23.51
N ALA A 211 -11.47 -11.10 -24.76
CA ALA A 211 -12.08 -9.92 -25.38
C ALA A 211 -13.43 -9.49 -24.77
N ALA A 212 -13.99 -10.27 -23.87
CA ALA A 212 -15.23 -9.99 -23.15
C ALA A 212 -15.07 -10.36 -21.67
N ALA A 213 -14.32 -9.52 -20.90
CA ALA A 213 -14.35 -9.66 -19.44
C ALA A 213 -15.79 -9.48 -18.95
N GLU A 214 -16.31 -10.48 -18.24
CA GLU A 214 -17.63 -10.39 -17.62
C GLU A 214 -17.70 -9.13 -16.75
N PRO A 215 -18.71 -8.26 -16.90
CA PRO A 215 -18.82 -7.04 -16.13
C PRO A 215 -19.05 -7.36 -14.66
N ILE A 216 -18.40 -6.59 -13.79
CA ILE A 216 -18.64 -6.62 -12.35
C ILE A 216 -19.69 -5.57 -12.06
N GLY A 217 -20.89 -6.05 -11.77
CA GLY A 217 -22.08 -5.24 -11.63
C GLY A 217 -22.17 -4.52 -10.30
N PRO A 218 -23.13 -3.61 -10.14
CA PRO A 218 -23.28 -2.88 -8.89
C PRO A 218 -23.72 -3.77 -7.73
N GLY A 219 -24.58 -4.78 -7.94
CA GLY A 219 -25.14 -5.62 -6.89
C GLY A 219 -25.82 -4.81 -5.76
N ALA A 220 -26.27 -5.49 -4.72
CA ALA A 220 -26.88 -4.84 -3.54
C ALA A 220 -25.87 -3.99 -2.75
N ALA A 221 -24.58 -4.28 -2.87
CA ALA A 221 -23.52 -3.54 -2.18
C ALA A 221 -23.30 -2.11 -2.70
N ALA A 222 -23.75 -1.79 -3.92
CA ALA A 222 -23.51 -0.47 -4.53
C ALA A 222 -24.03 0.69 -3.68
N SER A 223 -25.15 0.52 -2.98
CA SER A 223 -25.73 1.54 -2.12
C SER A 223 -24.90 1.85 -0.87
N SER A 224 -24.09 0.90 -0.40
CA SER A 224 -23.29 1.01 0.82
C SER A 224 -21.83 1.38 0.53
N LEU A 225 -21.35 1.17 -0.70
CA LEU A 225 -19.97 1.37 -1.07
C LEU A 225 -19.55 2.84 -0.96
N LYS A 226 -18.53 3.08 -0.15
CA LYS A 226 -17.89 4.39 0.07
C LYS A 226 -16.51 4.47 -0.53
N THR A 227 -15.81 3.33 -0.62
CA THR A 227 -14.42 3.30 -1.08
C THR A 227 -14.19 2.13 -2.04
N ILE A 228 -13.72 2.43 -3.23
CA ILE A 228 -13.24 1.45 -4.22
C ILE A 228 -11.76 1.70 -4.48
N CYS A 229 -10.95 0.64 -4.38
CA CYS A 229 -9.51 0.70 -4.61
C CYS A 229 -9.07 -0.44 -5.53
N LEU A 230 -8.75 -0.13 -6.78
CA LEU A 230 -8.31 -1.08 -7.80
C LEU A 230 -6.81 -0.92 -8.04
N LYS A 231 -6.07 -2.05 -8.05
CA LYS A 231 -4.60 -2.04 -8.17
C LYS A 231 -4.10 -3.13 -9.10
N GLU A 232 -3.29 -2.74 -10.07
CA GLU A 232 -2.56 -3.67 -10.94
C GLU A 232 -3.50 -4.69 -11.61
N LEU A 233 -4.58 -4.18 -12.24
CA LEU A 233 -5.57 -4.97 -12.96
C LEU A 233 -5.42 -4.76 -14.48
N TYR A 234 -5.37 -5.83 -15.25
CA TYR A 234 -5.35 -5.75 -16.72
C TYR A 234 -6.70 -5.28 -17.27
N ASN A 235 -7.80 -5.87 -16.82
CA ASN A 235 -9.17 -5.51 -17.21
C ASN A 235 -9.86 -4.72 -16.08
N GLY A 236 -9.22 -3.65 -15.56
CA GLY A 236 -9.79 -2.84 -14.47
C GLY A 236 -11.12 -2.20 -14.83
N GLN A 237 -11.38 -2.01 -16.13
CA GLN A 237 -12.61 -1.43 -16.65
C GLN A 237 -13.85 -2.32 -16.48
N CYS A 238 -13.70 -3.64 -16.27
CA CYS A 238 -14.84 -4.50 -15.96
C CYS A 238 -15.55 -4.09 -14.65
N PHE A 239 -14.88 -3.32 -13.77
CA PHE A 239 -15.49 -2.70 -12.59
C PHE A 239 -16.30 -1.43 -12.91
N GLY A 240 -16.38 -1.01 -14.16
CA GLY A 240 -17.12 0.18 -14.59
C GLY A 240 -18.55 0.20 -14.08
N PRO A 241 -19.38 -0.83 -14.33
CA PRO A 241 -20.75 -0.87 -13.83
C PRO A 241 -20.87 -0.77 -12.31
N LEU A 242 -19.93 -1.33 -11.54
CA LEU A 242 -19.88 -1.18 -10.09
C LEU A 242 -19.61 0.29 -9.70
N ILE A 243 -18.62 0.92 -10.35
CA ILE A 243 -18.22 2.28 -10.01
C ILE A 243 -19.36 3.26 -10.35
N THR A 244 -19.96 3.14 -11.53
CA THR A 244 -21.08 3.98 -11.96
C THR A 244 -22.36 3.76 -11.13
N GLY A 245 -22.59 2.53 -10.67
CA GLY A 245 -23.73 2.18 -9.82
C GLY A 245 -23.59 2.60 -8.35
N ALA A 246 -22.36 2.85 -7.88
CA ALA A 246 -22.08 3.18 -6.47
C ALA A 246 -22.32 4.67 -6.18
N LYS A 247 -23.57 5.10 -6.13
CA LYS A 247 -23.97 6.52 -5.98
C LYS A 247 -23.43 7.20 -4.71
N ASN A 248 -23.14 6.44 -3.66
CA ASN A 248 -22.60 6.93 -2.39
C ASN A 248 -21.07 6.87 -2.30
N LEU A 249 -20.39 6.61 -3.43
CA LEU A 249 -18.95 6.51 -3.47
C LEU A 249 -18.27 7.84 -3.14
N LYS A 250 -17.39 7.84 -2.15
CA LYS A 250 -16.62 9.00 -1.70
C LYS A 250 -15.17 8.95 -2.13
N THR A 251 -14.61 7.75 -2.26
CA THR A 251 -13.19 7.55 -2.54
C THR A 251 -12.99 6.56 -3.68
N LEU A 252 -12.36 7.01 -4.76
CA LEU A 252 -11.95 6.18 -5.90
C LEU A 252 -10.44 6.17 -6.02
N LYS A 253 -9.82 4.99 -5.92
CA LYS A 253 -8.35 4.82 -6.01
C LYS A 253 -8.00 3.82 -7.10
N LEU A 254 -7.34 4.29 -8.13
CA LEU A 254 -6.95 3.52 -9.29
C LEU A 254 -5.42 3.53 -9.43
N TYR A 255 -4.80 2.35 -9.45
CA TYR A 255 -3.34 2.20 -9.48
C TYR A 255 -2.93 1.18 -10.53
N ARG A 256 -2.26 1.62 -11.60
CA ARG A 256 -1.69 0.73 -12.62
C ARG A 256 -2.71 -0.24 -13.19
N CYS A 257 -3.88 0.26 -13.53
CA CYS A 257 -4.92 -0.49 -14.21
C CYS A 257 -4.90 -0.13 -15.68
N SER A 258 -4.89 -1.14 -16.56
CA SER A 258 -4.91 -0.94 -18.02
C SER A 258 -6.30 -0.49 -18.47
N GLY A 259 -6.36 0.12 -19.66
CA GLY A 259 -7.58 0.51 -20.33
C GLY A 259 -7.76 2.02 -20.47
N ASP A 260 -8.76 2.45 -21.23
CA ASP A 260 -9.14 3.84 -21.45
C ASP A 260 -9.99 4.34 -20.28
N TRP A 261 -9.34 5.09 -19.36
CA TRP A 261 -10.01 5.60 -18.17
C TRP A 261 -10.74 6.92 -18.41
N ASP A 262 -10.46 7.65 -19.49
CA ASP A 262 -11.17 8.89 -19.80
C ASP A 262 -12.66 8.63 -20.02
N LYS A 263 -13.00 7.67 -20.89
CA LYS A 263 -14.40 7.29 -21.13
C LYS A 263 -15.11 6.77 -19.88
N LEU A 264 -14.40 5.98 -19.08
CA LEU A 264 -15.01 5.47 -17.85
C LEU A 264 -15.23 6.59 -16.83
N LEU A 265 -14.28 7.52 -16.68
CA LEU A 265 -14.43 8.66 -15.77
C LEU A 265 -15.57 9.57 -16.22
N GLN A 266 -15.78 9.79 -17.53
CA GLN A 266 -16.93 10.49 -18.06
C GLN A 266 -18.24 9.83 -17.61
N SER A 267 -18.39 8.54 -17.86
CA SER A 267 -19.60 7.80 -17.44
C SER A 267 -19.77 7.77 -15.92
N VAL A 268 -18.69 7.64 -15.17
CA VAL A 268 -18.75 7.66 -13.69
C VAL A 268 -19.25 9.00 -13.17
N THR A 269 -18.71 10.10 -13.66
CA THR A 269 -19.04 11.44 -13.13
C THR A 269 -20.39 11.97 -13.57
N GLU A 270 -21.03 11.35 -14.56
CA GLU A 270 -22.43 11.57 -14.89
C GLU A 270 -23.38 11.03 -13.79
N HIS A 271 -22.97 9.97 -13.08
CA HIS A 271 -23.82 9.27 -12.12
C HIS A 271 -23.35 9.43 -10.67
N VAL A 272 -22.06 9.67 -10.45
CA VAL A 272 -21.39 9.72 -9.14
C VAL A 272 -20.62 11.02 -8.99
N THR A 273 -21.32 12.08 -8.61
CA THR A 273 -20.75 13.42 -8.37
C THR A 273 -20.24 13.62 -6.95
N SER A 274 -20.56 12.70 -6.05
CA SER A 274 -20.26 12.79 -4.61
C SER A 274 -18.82 12.40 -4.22
N LEU A 275 -17.89 12.30 -5.19
CA LEU A 275 -16.51 11.92 -4.95
C LEU A 275 -15.75 13.03 -4.21
N ILE A 276 -15.12 12.66 -3.10
CA ILE A 276 -14.30 13.55 -2.26
C ILE A 276 -12.80 13.30 -2.47
N GLU A 277 -12.42 12.05 -2.76
CA GLU A 277 -11.03 11.64 -2.89
C GLU A 277 -10.81 10.79 -4.14
N ILE A 278 -9.93 11.25 -5.03
CA ILE A 278 -9.55 10.52 -6.25
C ILE A 278 -8.03 10.36 -6.30
N HIS A 279 -7.58 9.12 -6.51
CA HIS A 279 -6.18 8.79 -6.74
C HIS A 279 -6.03 8.08 -8.08
N LEU A 280 -5.26 8.67 -8.97
CA LEU A 280 -4.89 8.11 -10.28
C LEU A 280 -3.38 7.91 -10.34
N GLU A 281 -2.93 6.66 -10.44
CA GLU A 281 -1.50 6.33 -10.52
C GLU A 281 -1.21 5.43 -11.72
N ARG A 282 -0.39 5.92 -12.66
CA ARG A 282 0.04 5.19 -13.85
C ARG A 282 -1.14 4.62 -14.65
N LEU A 283 -2.02 5.48 -15.04
CA LEU A 283 -3.19 5.22 -15.85
C LEU A 283 -3.10 6.00 -17.15
N GLN A 284 -3.81 5.53 -18.16
CA GLN A 284 -4.10 6.29 -19.37
C GLN A 284 -5.29 7.21 -19.07
N VAL A 285 -4.97 8.39 -18.57
CA VAL A 285 -5.92 9.47 -18.25
C VAL A 285 -5.33 10.75 -18.80
N SER A 286 -6.13 11.51 -19.52
CA SER A 286 -5.78 12.80 -20.13
C SER A 286 -6.58 13.96 -19.50
N ASP A 287 -6.51 15.12 -20.13
CA ASP A 287 -7.31 16.28 -19.75
C ASP A 287 -8.81 16.04 -19.90
N VAL A 288 -9.22 15.10 -20.76
CA VAL A 288 -10.62 14.68 -20.90
C VAL A 288 -11.12 14.03 -19.61
N GLY A 289 -10.31 13.16 -19.01
CA GLY A 289 -10.63 12.55 -17.71
C GLY A 289 -10.63 13.58 -16.57
N LEU A 290 -9.72 14.57 -16.60
CA LEU A 290 -9.72 15.65 -15.60
C LEU A 290 -10.94 16.55 -15.73
N LEU A 291 -11.35 16.86 -16.96
CA LEU A 291 -12.60 17.60 -17.22
C LEU A 291 -13.83 16.83 -16.69
N ALA A 292 -13.87 15.52 -16.91
CA ALA A 292 -14.93 14.69 -16.33
C ALA A 292 -14.93 14.77 -14.78
N ILE A 293 -13.77 14.60 -14.15
CA ILE A 293 -13.61 14.70 -12.69
C ILE A 293 -14.06 16.06 -12.15
N SER A 294 -13.95 17.14 -12.93
CA SER A 294 -14.39 18.46 -12.51
C SER A 294 -15.90 18.56 -12.19
N ASN A 295 -16.72 17.60 -12.64
CA ASN A 295 -18.12 17.49 -12.26
C ASN A 295 -18.32 17.11 -10.77
N CYS A 296 -17.26 16.62 -10.11
CA CYS A 296 -17.28 16.33 -8.67
C CYS A 296 -16.91 17.58 -7.88
N SER A 297 -17.85 18.51 -7.68
CA SER A 297 -17.61 19.80 -7.02
C SER A 297 -17.08 19.68 -5.59
N ASP A 298 -17.43 18.59 -4.89
CA ASP A 298 -17.03 18.31 -3.51
C ASP A 298 -15.62 17.68 -3.39
N LEU A 299 -14.87 17.63 -4.49
CA LEU A 299 -13.55 17.01 -4.51
C LEU A 299 -12.57 17.77 -3.60
N GLU A 300 -12.08 17.10 -2.55
CA GLU A 300 -11.11 17.64 -1.61
C GLU A 300 -9.68 17.14 -1.85
N ILE A 301 -9.52 15.92 -2.36
CA ILE A 301 -8.23 15.24 -2.47
C ILE A 301 -8.05 14.67 -3.88
N LEU A 302 -7.05 15.18 -4.59
CA LEU A 302 -6.65 14.69 -5.90
C LEU A 302 -5.18 14.28 -5.92
N HIS A 303 -4.92 13.05 -6.37
CA HIS A 303 -3.57 12.57 -6.63
C HIS A 303 -3.43 12.16 -8.10
N LEU A 304 -2.53 12.83 -8.80
CA LEU A 304 -2.12 12.56 -10.17
C LEU A 304 -0.68 12.05 -10.14
N VAL A 305 -0.48 10.75 -10.31
CA VAL A 305 0.84 10.13 -10.18
C VAL A 305 1.19 9.39 -11.46
N LYS A 306 2.16 9.94 -12.19
CA LYS A 306 2.62 9.39 -13.47
C LYS A 306 1.48 9.22 -14.47
N THR A 307 0.73 10.29 -14.67
CA THR A 307 -0.32 10.49 -15.66
C THR A 307 0.16 11.50 -16.71
N PRO A 308 0.97 11.07 -17.69
CA PRO A 308 1.71 12.00 -18.58
C PRO A 308 0.83 12.78 -19.54
N GLU A 309 -0.38 12.34 -19.79
CA GLU A 309 -1.32 13.02 -20.70
C GLU A 309 -2.16 14.11 -20.00
N CYS A 310 -2.04 14.25 -18.67
CA CYS A 310 -2.64 15.36 -17.93
C CYS A 310 -1.77 16.59 -18.07
N THR A 311 -2.36 17.74 -18.46
CA THR A 311 -1.66 19.01 -18.71
C THR A 311 -2.23 20.15 -17.86
N ASN A 312 -1.73 21.36 -18.11
CA ASN A 312 -2.26 22.60 -17.52
C ASN A 312 -3.75 22.80 -17.81
N ILE A 313 -4.22 22.38 -19.00
CA ILE A 313 -5.61 22.55 -19.44
C ILE A 313 -6.54 21.74 -18.54
N GLY A 314 -6.19 20.49 -18.25
CA GLY A 314 -6.97 19.66 -17.34
C GLY A 314 -7.03 20.22 -15.92
N LEU A 315 -5.91 20.76 -15.39
CA LEU A 315 -5.89 21.41 -14.07
C LEU A 315 -6.69 22.70 -14.04
N LEU A 316 -6.65 23.49 -15.10
CA LEU A 316 -7.48 24.69 -15.22
C LEU A 316 -8.96 24.34 -15.12
N SER A 317 -9.45 23.43 -15.99
CA SER A 317 -10.84 22.99 -16.01
C SER A 317 -11.30 22.40 -14.68
N LEU A 318 -10.43 21.63 -14.01
CA LEU A 318 -10.72 21.04 -12.71
C LEU A 318 -10.80 22.12 -11.62
N SER A 319 -9.86 23.05 -11.57
CA SER A 319 -9.81 24.08 -10.52
C SER A 319 -10.99 25.06 -10.59
N GLU A 320 -11.54 25.32 -11.78
CA GLU A 320 -12.70 26.19 -11.96
C GLU A 320 -13.96 25.67 -11.26
N ARG A 321 -14.11 24.34 -11.13
CA ARG A 321 -15.28 23.69 -10.55
C ARG A 321 -15.03 23.10 -9.17
N CYS A 322 -13.84 22.51 -8.92
CA CYS A 322 -13.47 21.84 -7.66
C CYS A 322 -12.86 22.82 -6.66
N LYS A 323 -13.60 23.81 -6.19
CA LYS A 323 -13.11 24.87 -5.27
C LYS A 323 -12.82 24.39 -3.85
N HIS A 324 -13.29 23.21 -3.49
CA HIS A 324 -13.07 22.60 -2.17
C HIS A 324 -11.78 21.80 -2.07
N LEU A 325 -10.91 21.87 -3.10
CA LEU A 325 -9.65 21.12 -3.14
C LEU A 325 -8.73 21.54 -1.98
N ARG A 326 -8.42 20.58 -1.12
CA ARG A 326 -7.56 20.76 0.07
C ARG A 326 -6.20 20.09 -0.10
N LYS A 327 -6.14 19.03 -0.90
CA LYS A 327 -4.89 18.28 -1.13
C LYS A 327 -4.71 17.99 -2.60
N LEU A 328 -3.60 18.46 -3.14
CA LEU A 328 -3.18 18.16 -4.51
C LEU A 328 -1.80 17.51 -4.50
N HIS A 329 -1.69 16.35 -5.12
CA HIS A 329 -0.44 15.65 -5.31
C HIS A 329 -0.21 15.40 -6.80
N ILE A 330 0.85 15.96 -7.35
CA ILE A 330 1.30 15.78 -8.72
C ILE A 330 2.67 15.11 -8.69
N ASP A 331 2.78 13.91 -9.25
CA ASP A 331 4.05 13.22 -9.49
C ASP A 331 4.17 12.97 -10.99
N GLY A 332 4.71 13.93 -11.71
CA GLY A 332 4.91 13.86 -13.15
C GLY A 332 6.21 13.20 -13.56
N TRP A 333 7.22 13.23 -12.66
CA TRP A 333 8.56 12.78 -12.98
C TRP A 333 9.04 13.37 -14.33
N LYS A 334 9.76 12.62 -15.18
CA LYS A 334 10.35 13.14 -16.42
C LYS A 334 9.34 13.46 -17.55
N ALA A 335 8.10 13.00 -17.45
CA ALA A 335 7.07 13.16 -18.48
C ALA A 335 5.95 14.14 -18.06
N ASN A 336 6.26 15.03 -17.13
CA ASN A 336 5.29 16.00 -16.63
C ASN A 336 4.99 17.09 -17.68
N ARG A 337 3.69 17.35 -17.91
CA ARG A 337 3.19 18.44 -18.76
C ARG A 337 2.46 19.53 -17.96
N ILE A 338 2.50 19.42 -16.62
CA ILE A 338 1.91 20.40 -15.71
C ILE A 338 3.00 21.36 -15.28
N GLY A 339 2.77 22.65 -15.45
CA GLY A 339 3.68 23.74 -15.10
C GLY A 339 2.96 24.89 -14.41
N ASP A 340 3.50 26.10 -14.58
CA ASP A 340 3.04 27.31 -13.90
C ASP A 340 1.58 27.64 -14.15
N ASP A 341 1.10 27.57 -15.41
CA ASP A 341 -0.28 27.93 -15.75
C ASP A 341 -1.30 27.10 -14.97
N GLY A 342 -1.09 25.78 -14.89
CA GLY A 342 -1.94 24.89 -14.12
C GLY A 342 -1.88 25.17 -12.62
N LEU A 343 -0.69 25.45 -12.07
CA LEU A 343 -0.50 25.79 -10.66
C LEU A 343 -1.10 27.14 -10.29
N ILE A 344 -0.98 28.15 -11.18
CA ILE A 344 -1.61 29.46 -11.01
C ILE A 344 -3.13 29.34 -11.04
N ALA A 345 -3.68 28.53 -11.96
CA ALA A 345 -5.12 28.28 -12.01
C ALA A 345 -5.63 27.65 -10.71
N VAL A 346 -4.94 26.61 -10.20
CA VAL A 346 -5.26 25.99 -8.92
C VAL A 346 -5.16 27.00 -7.77
N SER A 347 -4.12 27.82 -7.73
CA SER A 347 -3.94 28.79 -6.66
C SER A 347 -5.06 29.83 -6.62
N LYS A 348 -5.51 30.33 -7.78
CA LYS A 348 -6.58 31.32 -7.90
C LYS A 348 -7.94 30.78 -7.52
N ASN A 349 -8.22 29.53 -7.85
CA ASN A 349 -9.55 28.92 -7.71
C ASN A 349 -9.71 28.08 -6.43
N CYS A 350 -8.63 27.50 -5.89
CA CYS A 350 -8.65 26.57 -4.76
C CYS A 350 -7.98 27.17 -3.52
N GLY A 351 -8.48 28.29 -2.98
CA GLY A 351 -7.91 29.00 -1.82
C GLY A 351 -7.87 28.16 -0.53
N ASN A 352 -8.63 27.07 -0.44
CA ASN A 352 -8.65 26.15 0.71
C ASN A 352 -7.54 25.09 0.69
N LEU A 353 -6.56 25.20 -0.23
CA LEU A 353 -5.48 24.24 -0.37
C LEU A 353 -4.61 24.19 0.89
N GLN A 354 -4.50 23.01 1.51
CA GLN A 354 -3.75 22.75 2.74
C GLN A 354 -2.49 21.93 2.50
N GLU A 355 -2.49 21.07 1.50
CA GLU A 355 -1.37 20.20 1.18
C GLU A 355 -1.10 20.20 -0.33
N LEU A 356 0.12 20.58 -0.71
CA LEU A 356 0.61 20.53 -2.07
C LEU A 356 1.88 19.68 -2.14
N VAL A 357 1.88 18.67 -3.01
CA VAL A 357 3.05 17.83 -3.28
C VAL A 357 3.35 17.86 -4.77
N LEU A 358 4.52 18.35 -5.12
CA LEU A 358 5.02 18.43 -6.48
C LEU A 358 6.28 17.57 -6.61
N ILE A 359 6.25 16.57 -7.49
CA ILE A 359 7.39 15.68 -7.76
C ILE A 359 7.67 15.70 -9.26
N GLY A 360 8.89 16.12 -9.63
CA GLY A 360 9.28 16.27 -11.05
C GLY A 360 8.45 17.33 -11.77
N VAL A 361 7.97 18.31 -11.06
CA VAL A 361 7.33 19.52 -11.57
C VAL A 361 8.29 20.67 -11.34
N ASN A 362 8.40 21.57 -12.29
CA ASN A 362 9.30 22.72 -12.26
C ASN A 362 8.50 24.03 -12.11
N PRO A 363 7.98 24.34 -10.89
CA PRO A 363 7.31 25.60 -10.65
C PRO A 363 8.36 26.73 -10.64
N THR A 364 7.99 27.89 -11.20
CA THR A 364 8.81 29.10 -11.08
C THR A 364 8.37 29.97 -9.90
N LYS A 365 9.11 31.02 -9.63
CA LYS A 365 8.76 32.02 -8.62
C LYS A 365 7.33 32.54 -8.81
N GLN A 366 6.88 32.72 -10.05
CA GLN A 366 5.54 33.26 -10.37
C GLN A 366 4.42 32.36 -9.85
N SER A 367 4.48 31.04 -10.12
CA SER A 367 3.46 30.10 -9.62
C SER A 367 3.52 29.91 -8.11
N LEU A 368 4.72 29.87 -7.53
CA LEU A 368 4.89 29.76 -6.08
C LEU A 368 4.44 31.02 -5.35
N GLU A 369 4.66 32.19 -5.92
CA GLU A 369 4.14 33.46 -5.41
C GLU A 369 2.62 33.53 -5.46
N SER A 370 2.01 33.09 -6.56
CA SER A 370 0.56 32.96 -6.69
C SER A 370 -0.03 32.01 -5.64
N LEU A 371 0.59 30.83 -5.44
CA LEU A 371 0.21 29.87 -4.41
C LEU A 371 0.31 30.46 -2.99
N ALA A 372 1.41 31.10 -2.67
CA ALA A 372 1.64 31.71 -1.36
C ALA A 372 0.68 32.88 -1.08
N THR A 373 0.27 33.60 -2.12
CA THR A 373 -0.64 34.73 -2.01
C THR A 373 -2.10 34.29 -1.84
N ASN A 374 -2.54 33.26 -2.59
CA ASN A 374 -3.94 32.86 -2.63
C ASN A 374 -4.28 31.70 -1.67
N CYS A 375 -3.34 30.77 -1.43
CA CYS A 375 -3.58 29.59 -0.58
C CYS A 375 -3.11 29.88 0.87
N LYS A 376 -3.83 30.73 1.59
CA LYS A 376 -3.48 31.14 2.97
C LYS A 376 -3.46 29.99 3.98
N ASN A 377 -4.15 28.90 3.69
CA ASN A 377 -4.26 27.71 4.55
C ASN A 377 -3.23 26.62 4.22
N LEU A 378 -2.18 26.93 3.40
CA LEU A 378 -1.19 25.94 2.99
C LEU A 378 -0.30 25.55 4.18
N GLU A 379 -0.56 24.37 4.75
CA GLU A 379 0.15 23.82 5.90
C GLU A 379 1.32 22.91 5.53
N ARG A 380 1.21 22.26 4.35
CA ARG A 380 2.21 21.28 3.89
C ARG A 380 2.59 21.53 2.45
N LEU A 381 3.89 21.69 2.22
CA LEU A 381 4.46 21.80 0.88
C LEU A 381 5.60 20.80 0.71
N ALA A 382 5.58 20.06 -0.40
CA ALA A 382 6.69 19.20 -0.78
C ALA A 382 7.09 19.48 -2.23
N LEU A 383 8.36 19.81 -2.42
CA LEU A 383 8.98 20.11 -3.70
C LEU A 383 10.12 19.11 -3.94
N CYS A 384 9.97 18.26 -4.94
CA CYS A 384 10.86 17.12 -5.12
C CYS A 384 11.30 16.98 -6.58
N GLY A 385 12.61 16.97 -6.82
CA GLY A 385 13.17 16.76 -8.16
C GLY A 385 12.80 17.88 -9.12
N SER A 386 12.88 19.12 -8.66
CA SER A 386 12.68 20.33 -9.44
C SER A 386 14.03 21.00 -9.69
N ASP A 387 14.28 21.38 -10.92
CA ASP A 387 15.49 22.10 -11.32
C ASP A 387 15.32 23.63 -11.20
N THR A 388 14.08 24.11 -11.04
CA THR A 388 13.73 25.55 -10.91
C THR A 388 13.57 26.03 -9.49
N VAL A 389 13.43 25.12 -8.52
CA VAL A 389 13.24 25.49 -7.11
C VAL A 389 14.59 25.69 -6.44
N GLY A 390 15.06 26.92 -6.40
CA GLY A 390 16.28 27.36 -5.73
C GLY A 390 15.99 28.27 -4.52
N ASP A 391 17.01 29.04 -4.12
CA ASP A 391 16.92 29.94 -2.98
C ASP A 391 15.93 31.11 -3.16
N PRO A 392 15.76 31.70 -4.38
CA PRO A 392 14.74 32.72 -4.61
C PRO A 392 13.31 32.20 -4.41
N GLU A 393 13.03 30.97 -4.84
CA GLU A 393 11.72 30.34 -4.69
C GLU A 393 11.44 30.02 -3.21
N ILE A 394 12.45 29.53 -2.49
CA ILE A 394 12.33 29.28 -1.04
C ILE A 394 12.16 30.59 -0.26
N SER A 395 12.85 31.63 -0.64
CA SER A 395 12.69 32.98 -0.02
C SER A 395 11.27 33.52 -0.22
N CYS A 396 10.69 33.33 -1.40
CA CYS A 396 9.30 33.69 -1.69
C CYS A 396 8.31 32.93 -0.79
N ILE A 397 8.50 31.61 -0.66
CA ILE A 397 7.68 30.76 0.22
C ILE A 397 7.84 31.22 1.67
N ALA A 398 9.07 31.48 2.13
CA ALA A 398 9.37 31.90 3.48
C ALA A 398 8.67 33.22 3.85
N ALA A 399 8.66 34.17 2.94
CA ALA A 399 8.05 35.48 3.15
C ALA A 399 6.52 35.48 3.18
N LYS A 400 5.87 34.59 2.42
CA LYS A 400 4.42 34.68 2.17
C LYS A 400 3.58 33.53 2.74
N CYS A 401 4.16 32.32 2.95
CA CYS A 401 3.43 31.15 3.46
C CYS A 401 3.38 31.12 4.99
N ILE A 402 2.57 31.94 5.60
CA ILE A 402 2.50 32.10 7.07
C ILE A 402 1.94 30.88 7.80
N ALA A 403 1.04 30.12 7.17
CA ALA A 403 0.41 28.93 7.76
C ALA A 403 1.24 27.65 7.57
N LEU A 404 2.39 27.72 6.89
CA LEU A 404 3.19 26.54 6.53
C LEU A 404 3.80 25.90 7.77
N LYS A 405 3.40 24.67 8.07
CA LYS A 405 3.87 23.87 9.21
C LYS A 405 4.94 22.84 8.81
N LYS A 406 4.88 22.34 7.58
CA LYS A 406 5.79 21.28 7.13
C LYS A 406 6.27 21.55 5.71
N LEU A 407 7.59 21.64 5.55
CA LEU A 407 8.24 21.78 4.25
C LEU A 407 9.14 20.57 3.98
N CYS A 408 9.04 20.00 2.79
CA CYS A 408 9.94 18.96 2.31
C CYS A 408 10.54 19.36 0.98
N ILE A 409 11.86 19.48 0.94
CA ILE A 409 12.64 19.78 -0.27
C ILE A 409 13.51 18.57 -0.55
N LYS A 410 13.46 18.07 -1.78
CA LYS A 410 14.24 16.91 -2.18
C LYS A 410 14.81 17.07 -3.57
N SER A 411 16.13 16.87 -3.73
CA SER A 411 16.80 16.94 -5.03
C SER A 411 16.45 18.25 -5.78
N CYS A 412 16.53 19.38 -5.11
CA CYS A 412 16.35 20.72 -5.66
C CYS A 412 17.65 21.52 -5.44
N PRO A 413 17.96 22.53 -6.28
CA PRO A 413 19.17 23.34 -6.18
C PRO A 413 19.09 24.43 -5.08
N VAL A 414 18.64 24.05 -3.89
CA VAL A 414 18.56 24.92 -2.71
C VAL A 414 19.87 24.86 -1.94
N SER A 415 20.36 26.00 -1.45
CA SER A 415 21.57 26.14 -0.65
C SER A 415 21.27 26.63 0.79
N ASN A 416 22.33 26.97 1.55
CA ASN A 416 22.19 27.55 2.89
C ASN A 416 21.47 28.91 2.88
N GLN A 417 21.53 29.69 1.79
CA GLN A 417 20.78 30.95 1.66
C GLN A 417 19.26 30.71 1.72
N GLY A 418 18.77 29.64 1.11
CA GLY A 418 17.37 29.27 1.26
C GLY A 418 16.99 28.87 2.69
N LEU A 419 17.92 28.30 3.46
CA LEU A 419 17.69 28.03 4.90
C LEU A 419 17.64 29.30 5.75
N GLU A 420 18.49 30.30 5.44
CA GLU A 420 18.44 31.59 6.09
C GLU A 420 17.09 32.30 5.89
N ALA A 421 16.54 32.21 4.67
CA ALA A 421 15.21 32.75 4.40
C ALA A 421 14.12 32.02 5.23
N LEU A 422 14.24 30.68 5.41
CA LEU A 422 13.31 29.93 6.26
C LEU A 422 13.46 30.24 7.75
N ALA A 423 14.64 30.63 8.22
CA ALA A 423 14.84 31.03 9.60
C ALA A 423 14.05 32.32 9.92
N ASN A 424 14.03 33.26 8.98
CA ASN A 424 13.39 34.56 9.13
C ASN A 424 11.90 34.58 8.73
N GLY A 425 11.45 33.55 7.98
CA GLY A 425 10.09 33.45 7.47
C GLY A 425 9.31 32.25 7.99
N CYS A 426 8.09 32.05 7.47
CA CYS A 426 7.19 30.93 7.84
C CYS A 426 7.04 30.78 9.37
N PRO A 427 6.39 31.68 10.10
CA PRO A 427 6.32 31.66 11.56
C PRO A 427 5.75 30.37 12.15
N SER A 428 4.83 29.72 11.42
CA SER A 428 4.19 28.44 11.82
C SER A 428 5.00 27.19 11.51
N LEU A 429 6.22 27.33 10.95
CA LEU A 429 6.99 26.19 10.47
C LEU A 429 7.55 25.35 11.62
N VAL A 430 7.13 24.09 11.70
CA VAL A 430 7.50 23.14 12.76
C VAL A 430 8.50 22.10 12.25
N LYS A 431 8.46 21.79 10.94
CA LYS A 431 9.30 20.73 10.39
C LYS A 431 9.79 21.03 8.99
N VAL A 432 11.10 20.98 8.81
CA VAL A 432 11.79 21.01 7.51
C VAL A 432 12.48 19.68 7.28
N LYS A 433 12.30 19.12 6.08
CA LYS A 433 12.97 17.92 5.63
C LYS A 433 13.72 18.20 4.34
N LEU A 434 15.03 18.11 4.41
CA LEU A 434 15.95 18.31 3.29
C LEU A 434 16.53 16.96 2.89
N LYS A 435 16.39 16.59 1.61
CA LYS A 435 16.92 15.32 1.11
C LYS A 435 17.64 15.54 -0.21
N LYS A 436 18.88 15.07 -0.30
CA LYS A 436 19.67 15.13 -1.52
C LYS A 436 19.74 16.55 -2.12
N CYS A 437 19.78 17.59 -1.29
CA CYS A 437 20.03 18.98 -1.65
C CYS A 437 21.53 19.23 -1.48
N ARG A 438 22.29 19.13 -2.56
CA ARG A 438 23.76 19.07 -2.52
C ARG A 438 24.43 20.33 -1.99
N ALA A 439 23.79 21.48 -2.17
CA ALA A 439 24.32 22.77 -1.72
C ALA A 439 23.94 23.12 -0.27
N VAL A 440 23.18 22.27 0.41
CA VAL A 440 22.87 22.40 1.84
C VAL A 440 23.91 21.61 2.63
N THR A 441 24.62 22.31 3.54
CA THR A 441 25.62 21.69 4.43
C THR A 441 25.02 21.29 5.78
N MET A 442 25.76 20.49 6.55
CA MET A 442 25.36 20.14 7.92
C MET A 442 25.36 21.39 8.81
N GLU A 443 26.38 22.24 8.69
CA GLU A 443 26.48 23.50 9.44
C GLU A 443 25.28 24.41 9.17
N GLY A 444 24.85 24.52 7.90
CA GLY A 444 23.66 25.29 7.55
C GLY A 444 22.37 24.75 8.16
N ALA A 445 22.22 23.41 8.21
CA ALA A 445 21.06 22.77 8.84
C ALA A 445 21.08 22.92 10.38
N GLU A 446 22.24 22.83 11.02
CA GLU A 446 22.43 23.06 12.45
C GLU A 446 22.21 24.54 12.80
N TRP A 447 22.72 25.46 11.97
CA TRP A 447 22.48 26.88 12.13
C TRP A 447 20.98 27.21 12.10
N LEU A 448 20.23 26.64 11.14
CA LEU A 448 18.77 26.82 11.09
C LEU A 448 18.08 26.28 12.35
N LYS A 449 18.51 25.13 12.87
CA LYS A 449 17.96 24.52 14.09
C LYS A 449 18.26 25.39 15.31
N ASN A 450 19.46 25.97 15.41
CA ASN A 450 19.86 26.81 16.53
C ASN A 450 19.13 28.18 16.51
N ASN A 451 18.85 28.73 15.32
CA ASN A 451 18.08 29.98 15.20
C ASN A 451 16.58 29.79 15.42
N ARG A 452 16.08 28.54 15.36
CA ARG A 452 14.66 28.21 15.59
C ARG A 452 14.54 26.89 16.36
N GLU A 453 14.65 26.96 17.67
CA GLU A 453 14.64 25.79 18.59
C GLU A 453 13.40 24.90 18.43
N SER A 454 12.23 25.46 18.14
CA SER A 454 10.99 24.73 17.90
C SER A 454 10.95 24.01 16.55
N LEU A 455 11.93 24.22 15.65
CA LEU A 455 11.95 23.70 14.29
C LEU A 455 12.69 22.37 14.21
N ALA A 456 11.98 21.30 13.90
CA ALA A 456 12.60 20.02 13.61
C ALA A 456 13.21 20.02 12.19
N VAL A 457 14.52 20.10 12.09
CA VAL A 457 15.28 20.01 10.83
C VAL A 457 15.79 18.58 10.64
N ASN A 458 15.49 17.98 9.49
CA ASN A 458 15.97 16.65 9.12
C ASN A 458 16.70 16.74 7.78
N LEU A 459 18.03 16.64 7.83
CA LEU A 459 18.91 16.59 6.66
C LEU A 459 19.27 15.13 6.34
N ASP A 460 19.11 14.72 5.08
CA ASP A 460 19.43 13.40 4.58
C ASP A 460 20.17 13.56 3.23
N ASN A 461 21.49 13.69 3.30
CA ASN A 461 22.36 13.89 2.13
C ASN A 461 22.79 12.58 1.45
N GLY A 462 22.35 11.41 1.96
CA GLY A 462 22.54 10.13 1.29
C GLY A 462 23.90 9.48 1.50
N GLU A 463 24.74 9.94 2.44
CA GLU A 463 26.09 9.38 2.71
C GLU A 463 26.15 8.38 3.87
N THR A 464 25.05 8.11 4.55
CA THR A 464 25.01 7.14 5.67
C THR A 464 23.95 6.07 5.45
N GLU A 465 24.22 5.14 4.54
CA GLU A 465 23.62 3.80 4.58
C GLU A 465 24.70 2.78 5.00
N GLN A 466 25.38 3.02 6.14
CA GLN A 466 26.08 1.98 6.89
C GLN A 466 25.93 2.29 8.40
N GLN A 467 25.37 1.29 9.10
CA GLN A 467 25.18 1.22 10.55
C GLN A 467 23.95 1.95 11.11
N ASP A 468 22.83 1.22 11.15
CA ASP A 468 22.03 1.04 12.36
C ASP A 468 21.08 -0.16 12.12
N ALA A 469 21.63 -1.36 12.25
CA ALA A 469 20.88 -2.59 12.46
C ALA A 469 20.97 -2.91 13.95
N SER A 470 20.17 -2.24 14.77
CA SER A 470 19.81 -2.79 16.07
C SER A 470 18.58 -2.08 16.65
N ALA A 471 17.58 -2.90 16.94
CA ALA A 471 16.51 -2.71 17.89
C ALA A 471 15.48 -1.62 17.62
N SER A 472 14.39 -1.96 16.93
CA SER A 472 13.05 -1.81 17.48
C SER A 472 12.05 -2.71 16.73
N ASP A 473 11.47 -3.54 17.53
CA ASP A 473 10.43 -4.52 17.29
C ASP A 473 9.16 -3.90 16.71
N GLY A 474 8.48 -4.67 15.84
CA GLY A 474 7.06 -4.44 15.60
C GLY A 474 6.65 -4.00 14.20
N ALA A 475 6.18 -4.98 13.42
CA ALA A 475 5.45 -4.86 12.16
C ALA A 475 6.29 -4.75 10.86
N GLN A 476 6.92 -5.85 10.54
CA GLN A 476 7.57 -6.10 9.25
C GLN A 476 6.52 -6.32 8.15
N GLU A 477 6.21 -5.29 7.37
CA GLU A 477 5.65 -5.48 6.04
C GLU A 477 6.79 -5.80 5.07
N ASN A 478 7.17 -7.08 5.00
CA ASN A 478 8.13 -7.56 4.00
C ASN A 478 7.51 -7.52 2.60
N GLY A 479 7.84 -6.47 1.86
CA GLY A 479 7.68 -6.34 0.42
C GLY A 479 8.99 -6.64 -0.31
N GLY A 480 9.47 -7.87 -0.26
CA GLY A 480 10.56 -8.36 -1.12
C GLY A 480 10.02 -8.57 -2.54
N GLY A 481 10.20 -7.61 -3.43
CA GLY A 481 9.96 -7.73 -4.86
C GLY A 481 11.25 -8.14 -5.58
N GLY A 482 11.55 -9.43 -5.64
CA GLY A 482 12.45 -9.98 -6.66
C GLY A 482 11.73 -9.94 -8.01
N VAL A 483 12.27 -9.19 -8.96
CA VAL A 483 11.82 -9.20 -10.35
C VAL A 483 12.34 -10.49 -10.96
N ALA A 484 11.47 -11.49 -11.12
CA ALA A 484 11.73 -12.58 -12.04
C ALA A 484 11.37 -12.09 -13.44
N GLU A 485 12.38 -11.95 -14.27
CA GLU A 485 12.30 -11.73 -15.70
C GLU A 485 11.54 -12.92 -16.33
N PHE A 486 10.37 -12.67 -16.92
CA PHE A 486 9.67 -13.67 -17.69
C PHE A 486 10.31 -13.72 -19.09
N PRO A 487 10.59 -14.92 -19.62
CA PRO A 487 10.99 -15.05 -21.01
C PRO A 487 9.84 -14.58 -21.92
N PRO A 488 10.15 -13.98 -23.09
CA PRO A 488 9.12 -13.55 -24.02
C PRO A 488 8.36 -14.75 -24.57
N PRO A 489 7.05 -14.62 -24.83
CA PRO A 489 6.28 -15.68 -25.45
C PRO A 489 6.79 -15.99 -26.85
N PRO A 490 6.69 -17.23 -27.33
CA PRO A 490 7.15 -17.59 -28.67
C PRO A 490 6.34 -16.87 -29.74
N ALA A 491 7.05 -16.30 -30.70
CA ALA A 491 6.48 -15.59 -31.83
C ALA A 491 5.59 -16.53 -32.66
N VAL A 492 4.32 -16.19 -32.78
CA VAL A 492 3.41 -16.78 -33.76
C VAL A 492 3.57 -15.99 -35.06
N PRO A 493 3.79 -16.61 -36.22
CA PRO A 493 3.94 -15.88 -37.47
C PRO A 493 2.58 -15.36 -37.93
N SER A 494 2.38 -14.06 -37.83
CA SER A 494 1.19 -13.38 -38.33
C SER A 494 1.48 -12.91 -39.79
N GLN A 495 0.87 -13.56 -40.76
CA GLN A 495 0.87 -13.19 -42.17
C GLN A 495 -0.03 -11.99 -42.52
N MET A 496 -0.47 -11.21 -41.53
CA MET A 496 -1.37 -10.07 -41.79
C MET A 496 -0.74 -8.67 -41.59
N ALA A 497 0.56 -8.58 -41.34
CA ALA A 497 1.22 -7.27 -41.16
C ALA A 497 1.79 -6.66 -42.44
N ALA A 498 1.76 -7.37 -43.56
CA ALA A 498 2.35 -6.88 -44.83
C ALA A 498 1.45 -5.95 -45.66
N ALA A 499 0.14 -5.87 -45.38
CA ALA A 499 -0.78 -5.04 -46.15
C ALA A 499 -0.92 -3.59 -45.63
N ALA A 500 -0.53 -3.32 -44.39
CA ALA A 500 -0.63 -1.98 -43.79
C ALA A 500 0.64 -1.11 -44.03
N ALA A 501 1.77 -1.73 -44.29
CA ALA A 501 3.02 -1.00 -44.55
C ALA A 501 3.15 -0.42 -45.99
N ALA A 502 2.38 -0.92 -46.95
CA ALA A 502 2.40 -0.46 -48.32
C ALA A 502 1.59 0.82 -48.57
N ALA A 503 0.66 1.17 -47.68
CA ALA A 503 -0.17 2.38 -47.86
C ALA A 503 0.46 3.66 -47.29
N VAL A 504 1.50 3.57 -46.49
CA VAL A 504 2.20 4.74 -45.89
C VAL A 504 3.43 5.15 -46.71
N ALA A 505 3.95 4.27 -47.58
CA ALA A 505 5.14 4.54 -48.38
C ALA A 505 4.86 5.36 -49.67
N ALA A 506 3.61 5.61 -50.05
CA ALA A 506 3.23 6.32 -51.26
C ALA A 506 3.02 7.85 -51.09
N ALA A 507 3.15 8.40 -49.88
CA ALA A 507 2.89 9.82 -49.62
C ALA A 507 4.13 10.67 -49.25
N SER A 508 5.35 10.16 -49.40
CA SER A 508 6.56 10.90 -49.00
C SER A 508 7.68 10.83 -50.03
N ASN A 509 7.38 11.20 -51.26
CA ASN A 509 8.41 11.53 -52.24
C ASN A 509 8.11 12.92 -52.79
N ASN A 510 8.62 13.92 -52.14
CA ASN A 510 9.09 15.18 -52.73
C ASN A 510 9.63 16.10 -51.63
N MET A 511 10.91 16.16 -51.49
CA MET A 511 11.77 17.32 -51.32
C MET A 511 13.19 16.86 -50.94
N ALA A 512 14.07 17.20 -51.83
CA ALA A 512 15.49 16.90 -51.71
C ALA A 512 16.25 17.94 -50.88
N GLY A 513 17.32 17.50 -50.25
CA GLY A 513 18.57 18.27 -50.14
C GLY A 513 18.89 18.90 -48.79
N SER A 514 19.76 18.31 -48.01
CA SER A 514 21.14 18.80 -47.80
C SER A 514 21.79 18.11 -46.59
N THR A 515 23.03 17.81 -46.81
CA THR A 515 24.02 17.14 -45.97
C THR A 515 24.34 17.85 -44.65
N SER A 516 24.48 17.08 -43.54
CA SER A 516 25.65 17.22 -42.66
C SER A 516 25.82 16.04 -41.72
N ARG A 517 27.05 15.58 -41.62
CA ARG A 517 27.55 14.53 -40.72
C ARG A 517 27.47 14.95 -39.27
N SER A 518 27.07 14.07 -38.39
CA SER A 518 27.62 14.07 -37.02
C SER A 518 27.52 12.69 -36.37
N SER A 519 28.59 12.38 -35.72
CA SER A 519 29.09 11.22 -35.03
C SER A 519 28.15 10.55 -34.02
N SER A 520 28.16 9.21 -34.06
CA SER A 520 27.55 8.34 -33.08
C SER A 520 28.31 8.38 -31.73
N MET A 521 27.64 8.78 -30.67
CA MET A 521 28.04 8.47 -29.30
C MET A 521 27.09 7.44 -28.69
N LYS A 522 27.64 6.26 -28.47
CA LYS A 522 26.98 5.18 -27.73
C LYS A 522 26.89 5.57 -26.26
N TRP A 523 25.69 5.80 -25.73
CA TRP A 523 25.43 5.89 -24.29
C TRP A 523 25.00 4.54 -23.75
N ARG A 524 25.77 4.01 -22.82
CA ARG A 524 25.39 2.85 -22.01
C ARG A 524 24.27 3.25 -21.06
N LEU A 525 23.10 2.64 -21.20
CA LEU A 525 22.01 2.71 -20.25
C LEU A 525 22.36 1.89 -19.01
N GLY A 526 22.70 2.57 -17.92
CA GLY A 526 22.71 1.99 -16.59
C GLY A 526 21.27 1.94 -16.05
N LEU A 527 20.73 0.74 -15.89
CA LEU A 527 19.46 0.48 -15.24
C LEU A 527 19.59 0.74 -13.74
N LEU A 528 19.14 1.88 -13.26
CA LEU A 528 18.88 2.13 -11.85
C LEU A 528 17.40 1.88 -11.56
N SER A 529 17.12 0.83 -10.79
CA SER A 529 15.79 0.49 -10.29
C SER A 529 15.27 1.59 -9.36
N GLY A 530 14.41 2.48 -9.88
CA GLY A 530 13.81 3.57 -9.12
C GLY A 530 12.68 3.08 -8.22
N ARG A 531 12.90 2.99 -6.93
CA ARG A 531 11.82 2.94 -5.93
C ARG A 531 11.01 4.24 -6.03
N SER A 532 9.70 4.15 -6.18
CA SER A 532 8.81 5.30 -6.31
C SER A 532 8.93 6.25 -5.11
N LEU A 533 9.23 7.51 -5.38
CA LEU A 533 9.28 8.60 -4.40
C LEU A 533 7.96 8.76 -3.60
N ALA A 534 6.84 8.34 -4.17
CA ALA A 534 5.54 8.38 -3.54
C ALA A 534 5.44 7.56 -2.24
N CYS A 535 6.22 6.45 -2.11
CA CYS A 535 6.21 5.62 -0.90
C CYS A 535 6.80 6.33 0.33
N THR A 536 7.78 7.21 0.14
CA THR A 536 8.41 7.92 1.26
C THR A 536 7.56 9.09 1.78
N LEU A 537 6.70 9.66 0.93
CA LEU A 537 5.81 10.76 1.33
C LEU A 537 4.49 10.23 1.95
N ARG A 538 4.03 9.03 1.58
CA ARG A 538 2.86 8.38 2.22
C ARG A 538 3.07 8.15 3.72
N ARG A 539 4.29 7.84 4.14
CA ARG A 539 4.63 7.68 5.57
C ARG A 539 4.60 9.01 6.35
N TRP A 540 4.69 10.12 5.62
CA TRP A 540 4.69 11.45 6.22
C TRP A 540 3.26 11.99 6.45
N SER A 541 2.30 11.60 5.62
CA SER A 541 0.90 12.02 5.75
C SER A 541 0.11 11.23 6.79
N SER A 542 0.43 9.95 7.03
CA SER A 542 -0.35 9.12 7.96
C SER A 542 -0.03 9.30 9.44
N ALA A 543 1.09 9.96 9.79
CA ALA A 543 1.48 10.15 11.19
C ALA A 543 0.71 11.26 11.94
N ASN A 544 -0.23 11.95 11.30
CA ASN A 544 -0.93 13.10 11.88
C ASN A 544 -2.46 12.95 11.99
N SER A 545 -3.01 11.76 11.75
CA SER A 545 -4.46 11.52 11.90
C SER A 545 -4.88 11.03 13.29
N ASN A 546 -3.93 10.81 14.22
CA ASN A 546 -4.23 10.29 15.56
C ASN A 546 -4.16 11.32 16.71
N ALA A 547 -4.17 12.62 16.41
CA ALA A 547 -4.23 13.64 17.44
C ALA A 547 -5.49 14.52 17.28
N ARG A 548 -6.65 13.93 17.50
CA ARG A 548 -7.91 14.57 17.93
C ARG A 548 -8.95 13.47 18.19
N GLY A 549 -9.21 13.24 19.43
CA GLY A 549 -10.27 12.43 19.99
C GLY A 549 -10.08 12.33 21.47
#